data_e3fd730b7bb72969df2f550003fa4c60
#
_entry.id   e3fd730b7bb72969df2f550003fa4c60
#
_cell.length_a   1.000
_cell.length_b   1.000
_cell.length_c   1.000
_cell.angle_alpha   90.00
_cell.angle_beta   90.00
_cell.angle_gamma   90.00
#
_symmetry.space_group_name_H-M   'P 1'
#
loop_
_entity.id
_entity.type
_entity.pdbx_description
1 polymer ?
#
loop_
_entity_poly.entity_id
_entity_poly.type
_entity_poly.pdbx_seq_one_letter_code
_entity_poly.pdbx_strand_id
1 'polypeptide(L)'
;MNLRELPQGELPRERLIERGASALSDAELLAILLRTGRAGQNVLELAHGIVARFREMGLSAILAMPAAEFARIPGIGMAKAATVLAALELGRRAQQTAQRRPRIREAADVYELLRPRCHGQKREHFLVLPLTSKNEVLMVADISVGTLTHTLVHPREVYEPAIRCGAAHIILAHNHPSGDPAPSAEDHRLTRTLKEAGALLGIPVTDHVILGGEGFFSFAEEGLL
;
A
#
# COMPACT_ATOMS: atom_id res chain seq x y z
N MET A 1 4.89 -38.40 -7.46
CA MET A 1 5.68 -38.01 -6.28
C MET A 1 4.70 -37.63 -5.17
N ASN A 2 4.79 -38.25 -4.00
CA ASN A 2 3.85 -38.02 -2.92
C ASN A 2 4.34 -36.79 -2.17
N LEU A 3 3.51 -35.75 -2.06
CA LEU A 3 3.86 -34.50 -1.35
C LEU A 3 4.25 -34.73 0.13
N ARG A 4 3.83 -35.86 0.71
CA ARG A 4 4.19 -36.25 2.07
C ARG A 4 5.63 -36.75 2.22
N GLU A 5 6.32 -36.96 1.11
CA GLU A 5 7.72 -37.45 1.06
C GLU A 5 8.72 -36.28 0.89
N LEU A 6 8.24 -35.03 0.73
CA LEU A 6 9.10 -33.86 0.70
C LEU A 6 9.62 -33.58 2.11
N PRO A 7 10.90 -33.18 2.26
CA PRO A 7 11.45 -32.75 3.54
C PRO A 7 10.61 -31.64 4.17
N GLN A 8 10.60 -31.58 5.51
CA GLN A 8 10.02 -30.45 6.23
C GLN A 8 10.71 -29.15 5.77
N GLY A 9 9.93 -28.10 5.47
CA GLY A 9 10.42 -26.84 4.91
C GLY A 9 10.32 -26.73 3.38
N GLU A 10 10.07 -27.81 2.63
CA GLU A 10 9.95 -27.79 1.18
C GLU A 10 8.50 -27.77 0.65
N LEU A 11 7.52 -27.90 1.53
CA LEU A 11 6.13 -27.79 1.12
C LEU A 11 5.80 -26.33 0.75
N PRO A 12 4.98 -26.08 -0.28
CA PRO A 12 4.69 -24.72 -0.74
C PRO A 12 4.21 -23.75 0.34
N ARG A 13 3.42 -24.23 1.31
CA ARG A 13 2.96 -23.40 2.44
C ARG A 13 4.08 -23.03 3.41
N GLU A 14 4.97 -23.95 3.69
CA GLU A 14 6.12 -23.74 4.58
C GLU A 14 7.08 -22.76 3.93
N ARG A 15 7.38 -22.94 2.64
CA ARG A 15 8.19 -21.99 1.86
C ARG A 15 7.57 -20.60 1.77
N LEU A 16 6.24 -20.50 1.66
CA LEU A 16 5.54 -19.22 1.68
C LEU A 16 5.77 -18.47 3.00
N ILE A 17 5.68 -19.20 4.13
CA ILE A 17 5.82 -18.62 5.47
C ILE A 17 7.28 -18.25 5.75
N GLU A 18 8.24 -19.09 5.38
CA GLU A 18 9.65 -18.88 5.68
C GLU A 18 10.34 -17.90 4.72
N ARG A 19 10.00 -17.94 3.43
CA ARG A 19 10.73 -17.22 2.37
C ARG A 19 9.88 -16.16 1.65
N GLY A 20 8.61 -16.05 1.99
CA GLY A 20 7.67 -15.13 1.33
C GLY A 20 7.17 -15.60 -0.04
N ALA A 21 6.14 -14.93 -0.55
CA ALA A 21 5.45 -15.31 -1.78
C ALA A 21 6.33 -15.22 -3.04
N SER A 22 7.27 -14.30 -3.08
CA SER A 22 8.18 -14.08 -4.21
C SER A 22 9.14 -15.25 -4.46
N ALA A 23 9.33 -16.12 -3.47
CA ALA A 23 10.18 -17.32 -3.60
C ALA A 23 9.44 -18.52 -4.20
N LEU A 24 8.14 -18.42 -4.47
CA LEU A 24 7.30 -19.49 -5.01
C LEU A 24 6.99 -19.27 -6.49
N SER A 25 6.91 -20.37 -7.22
CA SER A 25 6.38 -20.37 -8.58
C SER A 25 4.86 -20.23 -8.62
N ASP A 26 4.32 -19.82 -9.75
CA ASP A 26 2.86 -19.72 -9.97
C ASP A 26 2.13 -21.02 -9.65
N ALA A 27 2.75 -22.18 -9.98
CA ALA A 27 2.19 -23.49 -9.70
C ALA A 27 2.15 -23.78 -8.18
N GLU A 28 3.16 -23.38 -7.42
CA GLU A 28 3.18 -23.54 -5.97
C GLU A 28 2.15 -22.64 -5.30
N LEU A 29 2.03 -21.38 -5.73
CA LEU A 29 0.99 -20.46 -5.24
C LEU A 29 -0.42 -20.99 -5.54
N LEU A 30 -0.62 -21.49 -6.76
CA LEU A 30 -1.89 -22.10 -7.16
C LEU A 30 -2.19 -23.38 -6.37
N ALA A 31 -1.19 -24.21 -6.10
CA ALA A 31 -1.34 -25.42 -5.28
C ALA A 31 -1.78 -25.10 -3.84
N ILE A 32 -1.30 -23.99 -3.26
CA ILE A 32 -1.74 -23.51 -1.94
C ILE A 32 -3.23 -23.19 -1.95
N LEU A 33 -3.73 -22.51 -3.01
CA LEU A 33 -5.14 -22.15 -3.16
C LEU A 33 -6.02 -23.38 -3.38
N LEU A 34 -5.57 -24.32 -4.21
CA LEU A 34 -6.30 -25.55 -4.55
C LEU A 34 -6.39 -26.55 -3.40
N ARG A 35 -5.41 -26.54 -2.48
CA ARG A 35 -5.31 -27.35 -1.25
C ARG A 35 -5.17 -28.86 -1.48
N THR A 36 -5.88 -29.43 -2.43
CA THR A 36 -5.92 -30.86 -2.72
C THR A 36 -5.83 -31.11 -4.22
N GLY A 37 -5.20 -32.21 -4.62
CA GLY A 37 -5.21 -32.68 -5.99
C GLY A 37 -6.53 -33.42 -6.36
N ARG A 38 -6.40 -34.43 -7.20
CA ARG A 38 -7.47 -35.39 -7.55
C ARG A 38 -6.95 -36.82 -7.43
N ALA A 39 -7.83 -37.81 -7.60
CA ALA A 39 -7.43 -39.21 -7.62
C ALA A 39 -6.31 -39.44 -8.66
N GLY A 40 -5.18 -39.98 -8.21
CA GLY A 40 -4.00 -40.29 -9.05
C GLY A 40 -3.13 -39.06 -9.42
N GLN A 41 -3.44 -37.84 -8.94
CA GLN A 41 -2.67 -36.64 -9.24
C GLN A 41 -2.57 -35.75 -8.01
N ASN A 42 -1.37 -35.42 -7.56
CA ASN A 42 -1.19 -34.53 -6.44
C ASN A 42 -1.53 -33.06 -6.80
N VAL A 43 -1.61 -32.18 -5.80
CA VAL A 43 -2.03 -30.79 -6.01
C VAL A 43 -1.01 -29.97 -6.79
N LEU A 44 0.29 -30.25 -6.67
CA LEU A 44 1.33 -29.56 -7.46
C LEU A 44 1.27 -29.95 -8.93
N GLU A 45 1.09 -31.23 -9.23
CA GLU A 45 0.92 -31.72 -10.61
C GLU A 45 -0.35 -31.13 -11.25
N LEU A 46 -1.44 -31.02 -10.49
CA LEU A 46 -2.66 -30.37 -10.95
C LEU A 46 -2.41 -28.87 -11.23
N ALA A 47 -1.73 -28.18 -10.33
CA ALA A 47 -1.40 -26.77 -10.49
C ALA A 47 -0.47 -26.52 -11.68
N HIS A 48 0.58 -27.35 -11.85
CA HIS A 48 1.45 -27.29 -13.03
C HIS A 48 0.67 -27.46 -14.34
N GLY A 49 -0.29 -28.41 -14.38
CA GLY A 49 -1.13 -28.61 -15.55
C GLY A 49 -2.00 -27.38 -15.88
N ILE A 50 -2.49 -26.69 -14.87
CA ILE A 50 -3.25 -25.44 -15.05
C ILE A 50 -2.33 -24.34 -15.55
N VAL A 51 -1.21 -24.09 -14.89
CA VAL A 51 -0.25 -23.06 -15.32
C VAL A 51 0.22 -23.30 -16.76
N ALA A 52 0.53 -24.54 -17.12
CA ALA A 52 0.91 -24.91 -18.50
C ALA A 52 -0.21 -24.59 -19.51
N ARG A 53 -1.47 -24.87 -19.17
CA ARG A 53 -2.63 -24.58 -20.03
C ARG A 53 -2.81 -23.08 -20.31
N PHE A 54 -2.48 -22.23 -19.35
CA PHE A 54 -2.62 -20.78 -19.46
C PHE A 54 -1.30 -20.06 -19.73
N ARG A 55 -0.22 -20.78 -20.10
CA ARG A 55 1.13 -20.21 -20.27
C ARG A 55 1.16 -19.05 -21.27
N GLU A 56 0.50 -19.16 -22.40
CA GLU A 56 0.52 -18.14 -23.45
C GLU A 56 -0.38 -16.94 -23.13
N MET A 57 -1.51 -17.18 -22.48
CA MET A 57 -2.51 -16.15 -22.16
C MET A 57 -2.29 -15.48 -20.79
N GLY A 58 -1.44 -16.09 -19.94
CA GLY A 58 -1.25 -15.71 -18.55
C GLY A 58 -2.41 -16.16 -17.63
N LEU A 59 -2.13 -16.22 -16.32
CA LEU A 59 -3.14 -16.61 -15.32
C LEU A 59 -4.33 -15.63 -15.23
N SER A 60 -4.15 -14.38 -15.67
CA SER A 60 -5.22 -13.39 -15.76
C SER A 60 -6.36 -13.80 -16.70
N ALA A 61 -6.09 -14.67 -17.68
CA ALA A 61 -7.11 -15.22 -18.57
C ALA A 61 -8.17 -16.05 -17.82
N ILE A 62 -7.82 -16.62 -16.67
CA ILE A 62 -8.76 -17.34 -15.80
C ILE A 62 -9.86 -16.39 -15.30
N LEU A 63 -9.57 -15.11 -15.07
CA LEU A 63 -10.57 -14.11 -14.63
C LEU A 63 -11.64 -13.82 -15.68
N ALA A 64 -11.31 -13.94 -16.95
CA ALA A 64 -12.26 -13.74 -18.05
C ALA A 64 -13.14 -14.98 -18.29
N MET A 65 -12.82 -16.11 -17.65
CA MET A 65 -13.53 -17.37 -17.84
C MET A 65 -14.68 -17.51 -16.84
N PRO A 66 -15.87 -17.96 -17.28
CA PRO A 66 -16.96 -18.30 -16.35
C PRO A 66 -16.52 -19.38 -15.36
N ALA A 67 -16.92 -19.26 -14.09
CA ALA A 67 -16.58 -20.22 -13.04
C ALA A 67 -16.95 -21.67 -13.41
N ALA A 68 -18.11 -21.85 -14.07
CA ALA A 68 -18.58 -23.16 -14.54
C ALA A 68 -17.67 -23.78 -15.61
N GLU A 69 -17.02 -22.96 -16.43
CA GLU A 69 -16.07 -23.40 -17.44
C GLU A 69 -14.73 -23.80 -16.80
N PHE A 70 -14.22 -22.97 -15.91
CA PHE A 70 -12.99 -23.28 -15.15
C PHE A 70 -13.17 -24.54 -14.30
N ALA A 71 -14.35 -24.74 -13.71
CA ALA A 71 -14.68 -25.94 -12.94
C ALA A 71 -14.74 -27.25 -13.76
N ARG A 72 -14.79 -27.20 -15.10
CA ARG A 72 -14.73 -28.38 -15.98
C ARG A 72 -13.31 -28.95 -16.11
N ILE A 73 -12.30 -28.20 -15.70
CA ILE A 73 -10.93 -28.73 -15.68
C ILE A 73 -10.88 -29.91 -14.70
N PRO A 74 -10.44 -31.10 -15.13
CA PRO A 74 -10.39 -32.28 -14.26
C PRO A 74 -9.59 -32.01 -12.98
N GLY A 75 -10.23 -32.18 -11.83
CA GLY A 75 -9.65 -31.86 -10.51
C GLY A 75 -10.00 -30.48 -9.96
N ILE A 76 -10.66 -29.62 -10.75
CA ILE A 76 -11.21 -28.33 -10.33
C ILE A 76 -12.72 -28.46 -10.26
N GLY A 77 -13.27 -28.57 -9.08
CA GLY A 77 -14.73 -28.43 -8.89
C GLY A 77 -15.09 -26.98 -8.59
N MET A 78 -16.41 -26.69 -8.45
CA MET A 78 -16.92 -25.34 -8.22
C MET A 78 -16.26 -24.64 -7.01
N ALA A 79 -16.02 -25.36 -5.91
CA ALA A 79 -15.37 -24.80 -4.72
C ALA A 79 -13.95 -24.31 -5.00
N LYS A 80 -13.15 -25.10 -5.73
CA LYS A 80 -11.77 -24.70 -6.10
C LYS A 80 -11.80 -23.56 -7.12
N ALA A 81 -12.72 -23.61 -8.09
CA ALA A 81 -12.90 -22.54 -9.07
C ALA A 81 -13.24 -21.22 -8.37
N ALA A 82 -14.18 -21.22 -7.44
CA ALA A 82 -14.53 -20.04 -6.67
C ALA A 82 -13.34 -19.49 -5.86
N THR A 83 -12.56 -20.34 -5.20
CA THR A 83 -11.38 -19.92 -4.43
C THR A 83 -10.33 -19.23 -5.32
N VAL A 84 -10.00 -19.82 -6.47
CA VAL A 84 -9.00 -19.26 -7.38
C VAL A 84 -9.47 -17.95 -7.99
N LEU A 85 -10.71 -17.90 -8.49
CA LEU A 85 -11.28 -16.69 -9.06
C LEU A 85 -11.36 -15.56 -8.03
N ALA A 86 -11.75 -15.85 -6.79
CA ALA A 86 -11.79 -14.86 -5.72
C ALA A 86 -10.39 -14.32 -5.41
N ALA A 87 -9.37 -15.18 -5.33
CA ALA A 87 -7.99 -14.75 -5.07
C ALA A 87 -7.44 -13.88 -6.21
N LEU A 88 -7.65 -14.26 -7.46
CA LEU A 88 -7.23 -13.48 -8.63
C LEU A 88 -7.97 -12.12 -8.70
N GLU A 89 -9.28 -12.09 -8.41
CA GLU A 89 -10.05 -10.85 -8.38
C GLU A 89 -9.60 -9.91 -7.27
N LEU A 90 -9.28 -10.42 -6.08
CA LEU A 90 -8.70 -9.62 -5.00
C LEU A 90 -7.34 -9.04 -5.40
N GLY A 91 -6.49 -9.83 -6.04
CA GLY A 91 -5.20 -9.34 -6.59
C GLY A 91 -5.38 -8.25 -7.63
N ARG A 92 -6.34 -8.41 -8.56
CA ARG A 92 -6.69 -7.40 -9.56
C ARG A 92 -7.19 -6.10 -8.92
N ARG A 93 -8.06 -6.18 -7.91
CA ARG A 93 -8.55 -5.00 -7.16
C ARG A 93 -7.42 -4.30 -6.41
N ALA A 94 -6.54 -5.06 -5.75
CA ALA A 94 -5.38 -4.51 -5.07
C ALA A 94 -4.45 -3.76 -6.04
N GLN A 95 -4.20 -4.32 -7.22
CA GLN A 95 -3.41 -3.68 -8.26
C GLN A 95 -4.08 -2.40 -8.79
N GLN A 96 -5.40 -2.40 -9.01
CA GLN A 96 -6.14 -1.21 -9.44
C GLN A 96 -6.10 -0.09 -8.40
N THR A 97 -6.19 -0.42 -7.12
CA THR A 97 -6.07 0.55 -6.03
C THR A 97 -4.67 1.17 -6.02
N ALA A 98 -3.62 0.39 -6.23
CA ALA A 98 -2.26 0.89 -6.35
C ALA A 98 -2.07 1.81 -7.57
N GLN A 99 -2.73 1.52 -8.70
CA GLN A 99 -2.67 2.35 -9.91
C GLN A 99 -3.47 3.66 -9.81
N ARG A 100 -4.38 3.79 -8.83
CA ARG A 100 -5.20 4.98 -8.59
C ARG A 100 -4.64 5.89 -7.50
N ARG A 101 -3.38 5.72 -7.11
CA ARG A 101 -2.77 6.58 -6.10
C ARG A 101 -2.77 8.03 -6.57
N PRO A 102 -3.26 8.98 -5.75
CA PRO A 102 -3.15 10.40 -6.06
C PRO A 102 -1.68 10.76 -6.29
N ARG A 103 -1.42 11.58 -7.29
CA ARG A 103 -0.06 12.06 -7.59
C ARG A 103 0.01 13.53 -7.24
N ILE A 104 0.98 13.89 -6.43
CA ILE A 104 1.24 15.27 -6.03
C ILE A 104 2.22 15.90 -7.02
N ARG A 105 1.84 16.98 -7.65
CA ARG A 105 2.67 17.78 -8.57
C ARG A 105 3.02 19.14 -7.98
N GLU A 106 2.08 19.68 -7.20
CA GLU A 106 2.15 20.98 -6.56
C GLU A 106 1.42 20.96 -5.22
N ALA A 107 1.60 21.97 -4.37
CA ALA A 107 0.98 22.03 -3.06
C ALA A 107 -0.57 22.09 -3.12
N ALA A 108 -1.13 22.63 -4.21
CA ALA A 108 -2.57 22.60 -4.44
C ALA A 108 -3.14 21.18 -4.49
N ASP A 109 -2.42 20.19 -5.06
CA ASP A 109 -2.85 18.79 -5.07
C ASP A 109 -2.96 18.22 -3.65
N VAL A 110 -2.06 18.63 -2.73
CA VAL A 110 -2.11 18.24 -1.31
C VAL A 110 -3.34 18.86 -0.64
N TYR A 111 -3.59 20.14 -0.89
CA TYR A 111 -4.74 20.85 -0.35
C TYR A 111 -6.05 20.18 -0.80
N GLU A 112 -6.24 19.95 -2.10
CA GLU A 112 -7.45 19.30 -2.63
C GLU A 112 -7.64 17.88 -2.09
N LEU A 113 -6.55 17.12 -1.95
CA LEU A 113 -6.59 15.76 -1.40
C LEU A 113 -7.04 15.75 0.07
N LEU A 114 -6.55 16.71 0.87
CA LEU A 114 -6.77 16.72 2.31
C LEU A 114 -7.95 17.59 2.75
N ARG A 115 -8.40 18.54 1.92
CA ARG A 115 -9.51 19.44 2.21
C ARG A 115 -10.77 18.72 2.71
N PRO A 116 -11.26 17.63 2.09
CA PRO A 116 -12.45 16.93 2.57
C PRO A 116 -12.28 16.34 3.98
N ARG A 117 -11.04 16.08 4.38
CA ARG A 117 -10.70 15.47 5.67
C ARG A 117 -10.49 16.51 6.76
N CYS A 118 -9.98 17.67 6.40
CA CYS A 118 -9.59 18.74 7.33
C CYS A 118 -10.65 19.85 7.46
N HIS A 119 -11.51 20.02 6.45
CA HIS A 119 -12.50 21.10 6.43
C HIS A 119 -13.52 20.95 7.58
N GLY A 120 -13.73 22.04 8.32
CA GLY A 120 -14.65 22.08 9.46
C GLY A 120 -14.15 21.36 10.72
N GLN A 121 -12.93 20.87 10.74
CA GLN A 121 -12.32 20.28 11.92
C GLN A 121 -12.02 21.37 12.95
N LYS A 122 -12.44 21.14 14.20
CA LYS A 122 -12.24 22.08 15.32
C LYS A 122 -10.89 21.90 16.01
N ARG A 123 -10.15 20.89 15.64
CA ARG A 123 -8.81 20.56 16.17
C ARG A 123 -7.80 20.54 15.05
N GLU A 124 -6.57 20.81 15.39
CA GLU A 124 -5.45 20.62 14.49
C GLU A 124 -5.18 19.13 14.29
N HIS A 125 -5.04 18.73 13.05
CA HIS A 125 -4.63 17.40 12.63
C HIS A 125 -3.28 17.52 11.96
N PHE A 126 -2.28 16.88 12.51
CA PHE A 126 -0.99 16.76 11.86
C PHE A 126 -0.92 15.44 11.07
N LEU A 127 -0.67 15.57 9.78
CA LEU A 127 -0.73 14.50 8.80
C LEU A 127 0.64 14.31 8.14
N VAL A 128 0.95 13.10 7.77
CA VAL A 128 2.07 12.78 6.89
C VAL A 128 1.59 12.04 5.65
N LEU A 129 2.13 12.43 4.51
CA LEU A 129 1.90 11.80 3.22
C LEU A 129 3.23 11.18 2.76
N PRO A 130 3.47 9.90 3.01
CA PRO A 130 4.56 9.16 2.39
C PRO A 130 4.33 8.99 0.89
N LEU A 131 5.37 9.27 0.07
CA LEU A 131 5.27 9.22 -1.39
C LEU A 131 6.32 8.29 -2.00
N THR A 132 5.98 7.78 -3.20
CA THR A 132 6.95 7.11 -4.07
C THR A 132 7.88 8.13 -4.75
N SER A 133 8.97 7.66 -5.37
CA SER A 133 9.87 8.50 -6.20
C SER A 133 9.17 9.17 -7.39
N LYS A 134 7.92 8.76 -7.72
CA LYS A 134 7.08 9.36 -8.77
C LYS A 134 6.04 10.35 -8.19
N ASN A 135 6.17 10.73 -6.92
CA ASN A 135 5.24 11.59 -6.19
C ASN A 135 3.83 11.00 -6.04
N GLU A 136 3.68 9.68 -6.03
CA GLU A 136 2.41 9.01 -5.78
C GLU A 136 2.21 8.81 -4.27
N VAL A 137 1.06 9.19 -3.74
CA VAL A 137 0.74 9.07 -2.32
C VAL A 137 0.55 7.60 -1.96
N LEU A 138 1.42 7.08 -1.09
CA LEU A 138 1.32 5.71 -0.59
C LEU A 138 0.19 5.55 0.42
N MET A 139 0.05 6.54 1.29
CA MET A 139 -1.00 6.64 2.31
C MET A 139 -1.09 8.06 2.86
N VAL A 140 -2.16 8.35 3.60
CA VAL A 140 -2.28 9.55 4.45
C VAL A 140 -2.42 9.07 5.88
N ALA A 141 -1.46 9.38 6.74
CA ALA A 141 -1.46 8.99 8.15
C ALA A 141 -1.72 10.20 9.05
N ASP A 142 -2.65 10.06 10.00
CA ASP A 142 -2.82 11.01 11.10
C ASP A 142 -1.76 10.70 12.17
N ILE A 143 -0.92 11.69 12.47
CA ILE A 143 0.14 11.57 13.47
C ILE A 143 -0.34 12.11 14.81
N SER A 144 -1.08 13.20 14.79
CA SER A 144 -1.56 13.86 16.00
C SER A 144 -2.89 14.56 15.75
N VAL A 145 -3.73 14.57 16.77
CA VAL A 145 -5.01 15.30 16.81
C VAL A 145 -5.06 16.09 18.12
N GLY A 146 -5.05 17.42 18.01
CA GLY A 146 -5.07 18.30 19.19
C GLY A 146 -4.51 19.69 18.88
N THR A 147 -4.00 20.40 19.87
CA THR A 147 -3.25 21.64 19.68
C THR A 147 -1.76 21.33 19.61
N LEU A 148 -1.03 21.90 18.65
CA LEU A 148 0.42 21.73 18.49
C LEU A 148 1.22 22.07 19.76
N THR A 149 0.67 22.91 20.63
CA THR A 149 1.29 23.33 21.91
C THR A 149 1.32 22.25 22.99
N HIS A 150 0.54 21.17 22.85
CA HIS A 150 0.43 20.11 23.86
C HIS A 150 0.63 18.69 23.33
N THR A 151 0.73 18.50 22.03
CA THR A 151 1.02 17.19 21.46
C THR A 151 2.35 17.30 20.73
N LEU A 152 3.42 16.83 21.38
CA LEU A 152 4.74 16.74 20.77
C LEU A 152 4.65 15.81 19.55
N VAL A 153 4.64 16.38 18.34
CA VAL A 153 4.84 15.63 17.11
C VAL A 153 6.29 15.16 17.12
N HIS A 154 6.49 13.89 17.42
CA HIS A 154 7.83 13.33 17.52
C HIS A 154 8.28 12.77 16.16
N PRO A 155 9.54 12.98 15.73
CA PRO A 155 10.04 12.45 14.46
C PRO A 155 9.78 10.95 14.27
N ARG A 156 9.93 10.12 15.33
CA ARG A 156 9.67 8.67 15.25
C ARG A 156 8.24 8.34 14.78
N GLU A 157 7.25 9.14 15.19
CA GLU A 157 5.83 8.91 14.84
C GLU A 157 5.54 9.36 13.41
N VAL A 158 6.19 10.43 12.96
CA VAL A 158 6.09 10.93 11.58
C VAL A 158 6.74 9.97 10.59
N TYR A 159 7.90 9.40 10.93
CA TYR A 159 8.67 8.55 10.03
C TYR A 159 8.31 7.06 10.10
N GLU A 160 7.66 6.59 11.17
CA GLU A 160 7.23 5.20 11.29
C GLU A 160 6.38 4.74 10.10
N PRO A 161 5.28 5.42 9.72
CA PRO A 161 4.50 5.03 8.55
C PRO A 161 5.28 5.13 7.23
N ALA A 162 6.17 6.10 7.09
CA ALA A 162 7.00 6.28 5.90
C ALA A 162 8.01 5.12 5.73
N ILE A 163 8.66 4.71 6.81
CA ILE A 163 9.59 3.57 6.81
C ILE A 163 8.83 2.28 6.49
N ARG A 164 7.68 2.05 7.13
CA ARG A 164 6.88 0.83 6.92
C ARG A 164 6.39 0.65 5.48
N CYS A 165 6.02 1.74 4.82
CA CYS A 165 5.54 1.66 3.44
C CYS A 165 6.65 1.83 2.38
N GLY A 166 7.93 2.01 2.79
CA GLY A 166 9.05 2.17 1.87
C GLY A 166 9.00 3.47 1.07
N ALA A 167 8.61 4.58 1.73
CA ALA A 167 8.51 5.88 1.09
C ALA A 167 9.87 6.40 0.61
N ALA A 168 9.89 7.07 -0.55
CA ALA A 168 11.07 7.76 -1.05
C ALA A 168 11.24 9.13 -0.40
N HIS A 169 10.14 9.81 -0.07
CA HIS A 169 10.09 11.10 0.61
C HIS A 169 8.72 11.30 1.25
N ILE A 170 8.57 12.35 2.05
CA ILE A 170 7.31 12.70 2.70
C ILE A 170 6.92 14.15 2.45
N ILE A 171 5.60 14.41 2.47
CA ILE A 171 5.03 15.71 2.65
C ILE A 171 4.36 15.75 4.02
N LEU A 172 4.58 16.83 4.75
CA LEU A 172 3.90 17.15 6.00
C LEU A 172 2.67 18.01 5.70
N ALA A 173 1.61 17.82 6.46
CA ALA A 173 0.46 18.69 6.35
C ALA A 173 -0.25 18.85 7.71
N HIS A 174 -0.84 20.00 7.97
CA HIS A 174 -1.76 20.19 9.08
C HIS A 174 -2.79 21.26 8.74
N ASN A 175 -3.92 21.25 9.44
CA ASN A 175 -4.95 22.26 9.30
C ASN A 175 -4.90 23.26 10.46
N HIS A 176 -5.19 24.52 10.17
CA HIS A 176 -5.47 25.53 11.17
C HIS A 176 -6.99 25.69 11.37
N PRO A 177 -7.55 25.38 12.54
CA PRO A 177 -8.97 25.58 12.83
C PRO A 177 -9.42 27.05 12.75
N SER A 178 -8.47 28.01 12.89
CA SER A 178 -8.73 29.42 12.69
C SER A 178 -9.13 29.80 11.26
N GLY A 179 -8.76 28.94 10.29
CA GLY A 179 -8.92 29.21 8.86
C GLY A 179 -7.78 30.01 8.22
N ASP A 180 -6.86 30.60 9.01
CA ASP A 180 -5.66 31.27 8.50
C ASP A 180 -4.52 30.28 8.30
N PRO A 181 -4.01 30.09 7.06
CA PRO A 181 -2.92 29.15 6.80
C PRO A 181 -1.52 29.68 7.12
N ALA A 182 -1.40 30.92 7.63
CA ALA A 182 -0.10 31.50 7.95
C ALA A 182 0.65 30.65 8.98
N PRO A 183 1.94 30.30 8.74
CA PRO A 183 2.71 29.46 9.64
C PRO A 183 3.05 30.19 10.95
N SER A 184 2.93 29.48 12.06
CA SER A 184 3.40 29.92 13.36
C SER A 184 4.91 29.72 13.54
N ALA A 185 5.50 30.31 14.57
CA ALA A 185 6.89 30.06 14.94
C ALA A 185 7.13 28.59 15.32
N GLU A 186 6.10 27.89 15.82
CA GLU A 186 6.14 26.46 16.14
C GLU A 186 6.23 25.60 14.87
N ASP A 187 5.44 25.95 13.84
CA ASP A 187 5.45 25.24 12.55
C ASP A 187 6.83 25.32 11.89
N HIS A 188 7.46 26.48 11.94
CA HIS A 188 8.84 26.65 11.44
C HIS A 188 9.84 25.77 12.21
N ARG A 189 9.73 25.70 13.56
CA ARG A 189 10.62 24.85 14.37
C ARG A 189 10.40 23.37 14.08
N LEU A 190 9.13 22.95 14.07
CA LEU A 190 8.76 21.55 13.80
C LEU A 190 9.22 21.12 12.41
N THR A 191 8.97 21.93 11.39
CA THR A 191 9.40 21.66 10.00
C THR A 191 10.90 21.45 9.93
N ARG A 192 11.69 22.30 10.58
CA ARG A 192 13.15 22.17 10.62
C ARG A 192 13.58 20.86 11.30
N THR A 193 13.01 20.55 12.46
CA THR A 193 13.32 19.32 13.19
C THR A 193 13.01 18.08 12.36
N LEU A 194 11.85 18.07 11.69
CA LEU A 194 11.47 16.93 10.85
C LEU A 194 12.32 16.83 9.58
N LYS A 195 12.69 17.95 8.96
CA LYS A 195 13.61 18.00 7.83
C LYS A 195 14.98 17.40 8.19
N GLU A 196 15.54 17.80 9.34
CA GLU A 196 16.80 17.24 9.84
C GLU A 196 16.73 15.73 10.09
N ALA A 197 15.65 15.28 10.73
CA ALA A 197 15.41 13.85 10.95
C ALA A 197 15.28 13.07 9.63
N GLY A 198 14.59 13.65 8.65
CA GLY A 198 14.44 13.04 7.32
C GLY A 198 15.74 12.90 6.56
N ALA A 199 16.61 13.89 6.67
CA ALA A 199 17.95 13.84 6.07
C ALA A 199 18.77 12.68 6.64
N LEU A 200 18.71 12.45 7.96
CA LEU A 200 19.38 11.33 8.63
C LEU A 200 18.82 9.96 8.21
N LEU A 201 17.50 9.88 7.98
CA LEU A 201 16.82 8.64 7.61
C LEU A 201 16.88 8.36 6.09
N GLY A 202 17.34 9.30 5.26
CA GLY A 202 17.30 9.19 3.81
C GLY A 202 15.88 9.29 3.23
N ILE A 203 14.93 9.86 4.00
CA ILE A 203 13.54 10.11 3.62
C ILE A 203 13.25 11.61 3.76
N PRO A 204 13.61 12.44 2.78
CA PRO A 204 13.49 13.89 2.91
C PRO A 204 12.04 14.36 3.02
N VAL A 205 11.85 15.48 3.75
CA VAL A 205 10.64 16.29 3.69
C VAL A 205 10.71 17.14 2.43
N THR A 206 9.76 16.98 1.53
CA THR A 206 9.73 17.74 0.26
C THR A 206 8.78 18.93 0.29
N ASP A 207 7.79 18.94 1.19
CA ASP A 207 6.95 20.09 1.49
C ASP A 207 6.34 19.97 2.90
N HIS A 208 5.86 21.11 3.42
CA HIS A 208 4.96 21.20 4.55
C HIS A 208 3.83 22.14 4.17
N VAL A 209 2.61 21.60 4.09
CA VAL A 209 1.42 22.34 3.63
C VAL A 209 0.48 22.58 4.79
N ILE A 210 0.19 23.85 5.08
CA ILE A 210 -0.78 24.27 6.10
C ILE A 210 -2.12 24.56 5.43
N LEU A 211 -3.17 23.86 5.85
CA LEU A 211 -4.50 24.02 5.30
C LEU A 211 -5.29 25.06 6.09
N GLY A 212 -5.72 26.12 5.41
CA GLY A 212 -6.67 27.12 5.93
C GLY A 212 -8.12 26.84 5.51
N GLY A 213 -8.99 27.79 5.74
CA GLY A 213 -10.41 27.71 5.36
C GLY A 213 -10.62 27.69 3.85
N GLU A 214 -10.06 28.67 3.14
CA GLU A 214 -10.19 28.84 1.69
C GLU A 214 -8.85 28.86 0.94
N GLY A 215 -7.79 28.33 1.56
CA GLY A 215 -6.46 28.32 0.95
C GLY A 215 -5.47 27.51 1.76
N PHE A 216 -4.23 27.55 1.33
CA PHE A 216 -3.14 26.84 1.96
C PHE A 216 -1.85 27.68 1.94
N PHE A 217 -0.89 27.29 2.76
CA PHE A 217 0.48 27.77 2.74
C PHE A 217 1.42 26.61 2.48
N SER A 218 2.40 26.75 1.60
CA SER A 218 3.41 25.76 1.31
C SER A 218 4.80 26.28 1.66
N PHE A 219 5.52 25.57 2.51
CA PHE A 219 6.89 25.91 2.86
C PHE A 219 7.85 25.78 1.68
N ALA A 220 7.60 24.84 0.76
CA ALA A 220 8.42 24.65 -0.42
C ALA A 220 8.22 25.80 -1.43
N GLU A 221 6.97 26.20 -1.71
CA GLU A 221 6.65 27.30 -2.63
C GLU A 221 7.19 28.65 -2.14
N GLU A 222 7.22 28.84 -0.82
CA GLU A 222 7.78 30.06 -0.19
C GLU A 222 9.31 30.00 0.03
N GLY A 223 9.97 28.91 -0.38
CA GLY A 223 11.42 28.76 -0.24
C GLY A 223 11.92 28.61 1.18
N LEU A 224 11.07 28.10 2.08
CA LEU A 224 11.34 27.94 3.53
C LEU A 224 11.76 26.52 3.91
N LEU A 225 11.92 25.64 2.93
CA LEU A 225 12.31 24.24 3.11
C LEU A 225 13.75 23.98 2.73
#